data_85cb3ae5111e2e34d53b612170ead28a
#
_entry.id   85cb3ae5111e2e34d53b612170ead28a
#
_cell.length_a   1.000
_cell.length_b   1.000
_cell.length_c   1.000
_cell.angle_alpha   90.00
_cell.angle_beta   90.00
_cell.angle_gamma   90.00
#
_symmetry.space_group_name_H-M   'P 1'
#
loop_
_entity.id
_entity.type
_entity.pdbx_description
1 polymer ?
#
loop_
_entity_poly.entity_id
_entity_poly.type
_entity_poly.pdbx_seq_one_letter_code
_entity_poly.pdbx_strand_id
1 'polypeptide(L)'
;MATGDDSLDLRIVGVEPADEIAGARRLTLRTTRGAIPIVLHAPEGATRAAVCVSGALGGLDGPALLYARMGAELPRRGIAVARVDYRAPNDFGECLLDALAAITFLKGSGYRRAALVGHSFGGAVAINAGTLNPIVATVIAISSQLAGAQVVGELAPKPLLLIHGAADEIIAPRSSELIFARAGEPRQLELIAGGDHRLSGFGERLLELVGEWLSSRL
;
A
#
# COMPACT_ATOMS: atom_id res chain seq x y z
N MET A 1 -27.48 23.77 1.07
CA MET A 1 -26.01 23.95 0.92
C MET A 1 -25.38 23.10 1.99
N ALA A 2 -24.87 21.93 1.61
CA ALA A 2 -24.11 21.09 2.53
C ALA A 2 -22.73 21.74 2.67
N THR A 3 -22.41 22.22 3.85
CA THR A 3 -21.04 22.58 4.22
C THR A 3 -20.29 21.25 4.32
N GLY A 4 -19.58 20.90 3.25
CA GLY A 4 -18.64 19.81 3.29
C GLY A 4 -17.65 20.08 4.42
N ASP A 5 -17.52 19.14 5.34
CA ASP A 5 -16.46 19.16 6.33
C ASP A 5 -15.14 18.92 5.57
N ASP A 6 -14.45 20.01 5.22
CA ASP A 6 -13.14 20.00 4.54
C ASP A 6 -12.01 19.56 5.49
N SER A 7 -12.34 19.15 6.73
CA SER A 7 -11.33 18.62 7.64
C SER A 7 -10.87 17.24 7.21
N LEU A 8 -9.55 17.05 7.08
CA LEU A 8 -8.91 15.75 6.90
C LEU A 8 -8.87 14.93 8.23
N ASP A 9 -9.87 15.11 9.10
CA ASP A 9 -9.99 14.38 10.38
C ASP A 9 -10.77 13.07 10.15
N LEU A 10 -10.14 11.95 10.42
CA LEU A 10 -10.75 10.63 10.43
C LEU A 10 -10.37 9.92 11.73
N ARG A 11 -11.37 9.44 12.48
CA ARG A 11 -11.15 8.67 13.72
C ARG A 11 -11.75 7.28 13.59
N ILE A 12 -10.98 6.26 14.02
CA ILE A 12 -11.50 4.90 14.17
C ILE A 12 -12.37 4.87 15.42
N VAL A 13 -13.65 4.50 15.26
CA VAL A 13 -14.63 4.41 16.34
C VAL A 13 -14.92 2.97 16.75
N GLY A 14 -14.48 2.00 15.98
CA GLY A 14 -14.63 0.58 16.27
C GLY A 14 -14.01 -0.32 15.23
N VAL A 15 -13.88 -1.59 15.59
CA VAL A 15 -13.43 -2.66 14.67
C VAL A 15 -14.48 -3.77 14.73
N GLU A 16 -15.08 -4.07 13.60
CA GLU A 16 -16.05 -5.16 13.45
C GLU A 16 -15.36 -6.34 12.80
N PRO A 17 -15.21 -7.48 13.51
CA PRO A 17 -14.77 -8.71 12.86
C PRO A 17 -15.88 -9.21 11.93
N ALA A 18 -15.47 -9.66 10.74
CA ALA A 18 -16.30 -10.45 9.85
C ALA A 18 -15.77 -11.89 9.84
N ASP A 19 -15.94 -12.59 8.75
CA ASP A 19 -15.55 -14.00 8.65
C ASP A 19 -14.04 -14.21 8.57
N GLU A 20 -13.59 -15.40 8.97
CA GLU A 20 -12.26 -15.90 8.68
C GLU A 20 -12.33 -16.83 7.45
N ILE A 21 -11.58 -16.53 6.40
CA ILE A 21 -11.52 -17.31 5.16
C ILE A 21 -10.08 -17.61 4.81
N ALA A 22 -9.73 -18.88 4.72
CA ALA A 22 -8.41 -19.37 4.29
C ALA A 22 -7.24 -18.73 5.09
N GLY A 23 -7.36 -18.61 6.42
CA GLY A 23 -6.32 -18.03 7.28
C GLY A 23 -6.23 -16.52 7.21
N ALA A 24 -7.20 -15.85 6.59
CA ALA A 24 -7.32 -14.41 6.55
C ALA A 24 -8.54 -13.94 7.36
N ARG A 25 -8.37 -12.97 8.23
CA ARG A 25 -9.47 -12.32 8.94
C ARG A 25 -10.00 -11.17 8.12
N ARG A 26 -11.27 -11.21 7.78
CA ARG A 26 -11.98 -10.04 7.28
C ARG A 26 -12.42 -9.18 8.46
N LEU A 27 -12.19 -7.90 8.37
CA LEU A 27 -12.62 -6.94 9.38
C LEU A 27 -13.00 -5.62 8.72
N THR A 28 -13.78 -4.83 9.44
CA THR A 28 -14.18 -3.49 9.01
C THR A 28 -13.78 -2.49 10.08
N LEU A 29 -12.96 -1.50 9.71
CA LEU A 29 -12.72 -0.36 10.56
C LEU A 29 -13.88 0.60 10.42
N ARG A 30 -14.66 0.78 11.51
CA ARG A 30 -15.69 1.82 11.59
C ARG A 30 -15.01 3.14 11.89
N THR A 31 -15.26 4.13 11.07
CA THR A 31 -14.66 5.46 11.24
C THR A 31 -15.74 6.53 11.26
N THR A 32 -15.37 7.76 11.67
CA THR A 32 -16.25 8.92 11.61
C THR A 32 -16.69 9.30 10.20
N ARG A 33 -16.01 8.74 9.15
CA ARG A 33 -16.25 9.04 7.73
C ARG A 33 -16.70 7.80 6.93
N GLY A 34 -17.13 6.72 7.60
CA GLY A 34 -17.58 5.48 6.96
C GLY A 34 -16.74 4.26 7.33
N ALA A 35 -16.93 3.18 6.62
CA ALA A 35 -16.38 1.87 6.92
C ALA A 35 -15.25 1.51 5.95
N ILE A 36 -14.10 1.06 6.46
CA ILE A 36 -12.93 0.63 5.68
C ILE A 36 -12.84 -0.89 5.77
N PRO A 37 -13.13 -1.64 4.70
CA PRO A 37 -12.93 -3.09 4.69
C PRO A 37 -11.43 -3.44 4.64
N ILE A 38 -11.01 -4.41 5.44
CA ILE A 38 -9.65 -4.92 5.47
C ILE A 38 -9.67 -6.45 5.45
N VAL A 39 -8.78 -7.05 4.68
CA VAL A 39 -8.43 -8.46 4.76
C VAL A 39 -7.05 -8.57 5.37
N LEU A 40 -6.97 -9.15 6.58
CA LEU A 40 -5.73 -9.23 7.36
C LEU A 40 -5.25 -10.68 7.45
N HIS A 41 -4.10 -10.94 6.86
CA HIS A 41 -3.33 -12.18 7.00
C HIS A 41 -2.26 -11.95 8.08
N ALA A 42 -2.47 -12.50 9.28
CA ALA A 42 -1.61 -12.20 10.42
C ALA A 42 -1.11 -13.48 11.08
N PRO A 43 0.19 -13.78 10.99
CA PRO A 43 0.76 -14.87 11.77
C PRO A 43 0.80 -14.48 13.26
N GLU A 44 0.74 -15.46 14.13
CA GLU A 44 0.79 -15.26 15.57
C GLU A 44 2.08 -14.52 15.97
N GLY A 45 1.97 -13.57 16.87
CA GLY A 45 3.10 -12.80 17.39
C GLY A 45 3.74 -11.83 16.40
N ALA A 46 3.17 -11.62 15.20
CA ALA A 46 3.74 -10.69 14.23
C ALA A 46 3.74 -9.24 14.73
N THR A 47 4.89 -8.58 14.59
CA THR A 47 5.07 -7.16 14.90
C THR A 47 5.39 -6.32 13.67
N ARG A 48 5.45 -6.95 12.48
CA ARG A 48 5.76 -6.36 11.18
C ARG A 48 4.58 -6.58 10.24
N ALA A 49 4.20 -5.57 9.45
CA ALA A 49 3.10 -5.69 8.52
C ALA A 49 3.37 -4.97 7.20
N ALA A 50 2.79 -5.47 6.11
CA ALA A 50 2.65 -4.75 4.85
C ALA A 50 1.19 -4.31 4.70
N VAL A 51 0.96 -3.03 4.43
CA VAL A 51 -0.35 -2.46 4.09
C VAL A 51 -0.41 -2.27 2.59
N CYS A 52 -1.35 -2.94 1.95
CA CYS A 52 -1.54 -2.94 0.50
C CYS A 52 -2.72 -2.05 0.12
N VAL A 53 -2.49 -1.09 -0.78
CA VAL A 53 -3.48 -0.13 -1.27
C VAL A 53 -3.54 -0.15 -2.79
N SER A 54 -4.75 -0.21 -3.32
CA SER A 54 -5.01 -0.45 -4.75
C SER A 54 -4.99 0.83 -5.60
N GLY A 55 -5.17 0.66 -6.90
CA GLY A 55 -5.32 1.76 -7.85
C GLY A 55 -6.65 2.50 -7.72
N ALA A 56 -6.93 3.42 -8.65
CA ALA A 56 -8.09 4.32 -8.63
C ALA A 56 -9.45 3.60 -8.64
N LEU A 57 -9.51 2.35 -9.05
CA LEU A 57 -10.76 1.57 -9.04
C LEU A 57 -11.01 0.81 -7.72
N GLY A 58 -10.10 0.94 -6.74
CA GLY A 58 -10.19 0.17 -5.49
C GLY A 58 -9.85 -1.30 -5.65
N GLY A 59 -10.34 -2.12 -4.71
CA GLY A 59 -10.18 -3.57 -4.70
C GLY A 59 -9.02 -4.06 -3.84
N LEU A 60 -8.95 -5.37 -3.64
CA LEU A 60 -8.07 -6.01 -2.64
C LEU A 60 -6.90 -6.79 -3.24
N ASP A 61 -6.87 -7.03 -4.55
CA ASP A 61 -5.96 -8.03 -5.13
C ASP A 61 -4.64 -7.46 -5.67
N GLY A 62 -4.61 -6.16 -6.00
CA GLY A 62 -3.44 -5.52 -6.58
C GLY A 62 -3.08 -5.98 -7.99
N PRO A 63 -1.93 -5.54 -8.54
CA PRO A 63 -1.49 -5.94 -9.87
C PRO A 63 -1.12 -7.43 -9.86
N ALA A 64 -1.47 -8.16 -10.92
CA ALA A 64 -1.19 -9.60 -11.08
C ALA A 64 -1.55 -10.45 -9.82
N LEU A 65 -2.61 -10.08 -9.08
CA LEU A 65 -3.03 -10.70 -7.81
C LEU A 65 -1.95 -10.62 -6.70
N LEU A 66 -1.02 -9.68 -6.79
CA LEU A 66 0.14 -9.58 -5.90
C LEU A 66 -0.28 -9.56 -4.42
N TYR A 67 -1.29 -8.77 -4.05
CA TYR A 67 -1.64 -8.62 -2.63
C TYR A 67 -2.24 -9.89 -2.04
N ALA A 68 -3.00 -10.65 -2.84
CA ALA A 68 -3.50 -11.97 -2.44
C ALA A 68 -2.34 -12.96 -2.26
N ARG A 69 -1.37 -12.96 -3.19
CA ARG A 69 -0.16 -13.80 -3.13
C ARG A 69 0.72 -13.44 -1.93
N MET A 70 0.92 -12.15 -1.67
CA MET A 70 1.62 -11.67 -0.46
C MET A 70 0.94 -12.19 0.81
N GLY A 71 -0.41 -12.14 0.86
CA GLY A 71 -1.19 -12.66 1.99
C GLY A 71 -1.00 -14.16 2.23
N ALA A 72 -0.76 -14.94 1.19
CA ALA A 72 -0.48 -16.37 1.30
C ALA A 72 0.97 -16.68 1.75
N GLU A 73 1.94 -15.87 1.31
CA GLU A 73 3.38 -16.19 1.47
C GLU A 73 4.06 -15.46 2.63
N LEU A 74 3.82 -14.15 2.81
CA LEU A 74 4.56 -13.36 3.78
C LEU A 74 4.28 -13.70 5.26
N PRO A 75 3.10 -14.22 5.63
CA PRO A 75 2.89 -14.71 7.00
C PRO A 75 3.90 -15.80 7.43
N ARG A 76 4.36 -16.64 6.50
CA ARG A 76 5.41 -17.63 6.76
C ARG A 76 6.77 -17.00 7.09
N ARG A 77 6.97 -15.73 6.74
CA ARG A 77 8.16 -14.92 7.05
C ARG A 77 7.96 -14.01 8.27
N GLY A 78 6.86 -14.18 9.00
CA GLY A 78 6.51 -13.35 10.17
C GLY A 78 6.08 -11.94 9.82
N ILE A 79 5.61 -11.70 8.59
CA ILE A 79 5.11 -10.40 8.11
C ILE A 79 3.61 -10.52 7.86
N ALA A 80 2.80 -9.80 8.61
CA ALA A 80 1.38 -9.70 8.34
C ALA A 80 1.11 -8.91 7.04
N VAL A 81 -0.02 -9.19 6.39
CA VAL A 81 -0.46 -8.45 5.19
C VAL A 81 -1.88 -7.94 5.41
N ALA A 82 -2.05 -6.62 5.40
CA ALA A 82 -3.33 -5.94 5.46
C ALA A 82 -3.68 -5.40 4.06
N ARG A 83 -4.70 -5.98 3.44
CA ARG A 83 -5.23 -5.55 2.15
C ARG A 83 -6.40 -4.62 2.42
N VAL A 84 -6.27 -3.36 2.01
CA VAL A 84 -7.23 -2.29 2.33
C VAL A 84 -8.07 -1.99 1.09
N ASP A 85 -9.39 -2.01 1.25
CA ASP A 85 -10.28 -1.47 0.24
C ASP A 85 -10.67 -0.02 0.57
N TYR A 86 -10.68 0.84 -0.44
CA TYR A 86 -10.98 2.25 -0.22
C TYR A 86 -12.46 2.50 -0.01
N ARG A 87 -12.80 3.43 0.91
CA ARG A 87 -14.18 3.94 1.08
C ARG A 87 -14.66 4.74 -0.13
N ALA A 88 -13.78 5.54 -0.70
CA ALA A 88 -14.03 6.40 -1.83
C ALA A 88 -12.89 6.27 -2.86
N PRO A 89 -12.88 5.22 -3.69
CA PRO A 89 -11.85 5.04 -4.71
C PRO A 89 -11.71 6.27 -5.61
N ASN A 90 -10.47 6.62 -6.00
CA ASN A 90 -10.11 7.78 -6.79
C ASN A 90 -10.24 9.15 -6.07
N ASP A 91 -10.72 9.21 -4.84
CA ASP A 91 -10.57 10.40 -4.00
C ASP A 91 -9.25 10.32 -3.23
N PHE A 92 -8.27 11.16 -3.61
CA PHE A 92 -6.92 11.07 -3.05
C PHE A 92 -6.89 11.31 -1.54
N GLY A 93 -7.65 12.30 -1.05
CA GLY A 93 -7.71 12.62 0.38
C GLY A 93 -8.32 11.49 1.18
N GLU A 94 -9.46 10.94 0.74
CA GLU A 94 -10.13 9.83 1.41
C GLU A 94 -9.29 8.55 1.37
N CYS A 95 -8.65 8.24 0.23
CA CYS A 95 -7.77 7.07 0.13
C CYS A 95 -6.51 7.19 0.99
N LEU A 96 -5.95 8.41 1.13
CA LEU A 96 -4.84 8.68 2.05
C LEU A 96 -5.26 8.45 3.50
N LEU A 97 -6.44 8.96 3.89
CA LEU A 97 -6.99 8.72 5.22
C LEU A 97 -7.24 7.23 5.50
N ASP A 98 -7.70 6.47 4.51
CA ASP A 98 -7.90 5.02 4.64
C ASP A 98 -6.59 4.28 4.90
N ALA A 99 -5.53 4.62 4.16
CA ALA A 99 -4.21 4.06 4.36
C ALA A 99 -3.66 4.39 5.76
N LEU A 100 -3.78 5.65 6.20
CA LEU A 100 -3.36 6.09 7.54
C LEU A 100 -4.17 5.44 8.66
N ALA A 101 -5.48 5.24 8.47
CA ALA A 101 -6.34 4.54 9.41
C ALA A 101 -5.93 3.06 9.56
N ALA A 102 -5.64 2.38 8.45
CA ALA A 102 -5.15 1.00 8.49
C ALA A 102 -3.81 0.87 9.24
N ILE A 103 -2.86 1.80 9.02
CA ILE A 103 -1.60 1.84 9.76
C ILE A 103 -1.85 2.12 11.26
N THR A 104 -2.76 3.03 11.57
CA THR A 104 -3.12 3.37 12.97
C THR A 104 -3.74 2.18 13.68
N PHE A 105 -4.64 1.45 13.01
CA PHE A 105 -5.22 0.21 13.52
C PHE A 105 -4.14 -0.84 13.80
N LEU A 106 -3.22 -1.08 12.85
CA LEU A 106 -2.13 -2.02 13.04
C LEU A 106 -1.23 -1.62 14.23
N LYS A 107 -0.88 -0.33 14.34
CA LYS A 107 -0.12 0.18 15.49
C LYS A 107 -0.85 -0.09 16.82
N GLY A 108 -2.14 0.18 16.89
CA GLY A 108 -2.98 -0.12 18.07
C GLY A 108 -3.10 -1.62 18.35
N SER A 109 -2.93 -2.47 17.34
CA SER A 109 -2.92 -3.94 17.45
C SER A 109 -1.55 -4.54 17.77
N GLY A 110 -0.53 -3.71 18.08
CA GLY A 110 0.80 -4.18 18.51
C GLY A 110 1.87 -4.25 17.40
N TYR A 111 1.54 -3.89 16.15
CA TYR A 111 2.54 -3.82 15.09
C TYR A 111 3.46 -2.61 15.30
N ARG A 112 4.76 -2.81 15.15
CA ARG A 112 5.79 -1.80 15.42
C ARG A 112 6.43 -1.25 14.16
N ARG A 113 6.41 -2.02 13.07
CA ARG A 113 6.95 -1.62 11.76
C ARG A 113 5.94 -1.97 10.67
N ALA A 114 5.74 -1.05 9.75
CA ALA A 114 4.90 -1.24 8.60
C ALA A 114 5.65 -0.93 7.30
N ALA A 115 5.26 -1.60 6.22
CA ALA A 115 5.54 -1.19 4.86
C ALA A 115 4.24 -0.76 4.20
N LEU A 116 4.32 0.15 3.24
CA LEU A 116 3.23 0.47 2.34
C LEU A 116 3.55 -0.07 0.95
N VAL A 117 2.58 -0.75 0.34
CA VAL A 117 2.67 -1.29 -1.02
C VAL A 117 1.49 -0.76 -1.81
N GLY A 118 1.75 0.13 -2.78
CA GLY A 118 0.72 0.78 -3.57
C GLY A 118 0.87 0.56 -5.06
N HIS A 119 -0.25 0.37 -5.79
CA HIS A 119 -0.27 0.22 -7.23
C HIS A 119 -0.94 1.42 -7.90
N SER A 120 -0.35 1.93 -8.98
CA SER A 120 -0.93 3.00 -9.80
C SER A 120 -1.22 4.28 -8.97
N PHE A 121 -2.46 4.73 -8.89
CA PHE A 121 -2.93 5.76 -7.97
C PHE A 121 -2.53 5.46 -6.51
N GLY A 122 -2.67 4.22 -6.06
CA GLY A 122 -2.27 3.78 -4.72
C GLY A 122 -0.77 3.88 -4.46
N GLY A 123 0.07 3.91 -5.50
CA GLY A 123 1.50 4.20 -5.37
C GLY A 123 1.76 5.60 -4.83
N ALA A 124 1.05 6.60 -5.34
CA ALA A 124 1.12 7.97 -4.84
C ALA A 124 0.52 8.09 -3.42
N VAL A 125 -0.58 7.38 -3.13
CA VAL A 125 -1.15 7.30 -1.77
C VAL A 125 -0.14 6.69 -0.79
N ALA A 126 0.52 5.59 -1.17
CA ALA A 126 1.53 4.93 -0.33
C ALA A 126 2.73 5.83 -0.03
N ILE A 127 3.21 6.60 -1.02
CA ILE A 127 4.29 7.56 -0.82
C ILE A 127 3.88 8.63 0.21
N ASN A 128 2.69 9.23 0.07
CA ASN A 128 2.21 10.25 1.01
C ASN A 128 1.99 9.68 2.42
N ALA A 129 1.29 8.57 2.56
CA ALA A 129 1.10 7.95 3.86
C ALA A 129 2.43 7.55 4.52
N GLY A 130 3.43 7.18 3.70
CA GLY A 130 4.78 6.86 4.13
C GLY A 130 5.52 8.05 4.74
N THR A 131 5.37 9.26 4.19
CA THR A 131 5.99 10.47 4.77
C THR A 131 5.35 10.84 6.11
N LEU A 132 4.05 10.63 6.26
CA LEU A 132 3.26 11.09 7.40
C LEU A 132 3.31 10.16 8.63
N ASN A 133 3.70 8.89 8.48
CA ASN A 133 3.58 7.94 9.59
C ASN A 133 4.93 7.34 10.00
N PRO A 134 5.35 7.50 11.29
CA PRO A 134 6.66 7.08 11.76
C PRO A 134 6.89 5.57 11.84
N ILE A 135 5.83 4.72 11.95
CA ILE A 135 6.02 3.27 11.95
C ILE A 135 6.23 2.69 10.55
N VAL A 136 5.97 3.50 9.49
CA VAL A 136 6.28 3.10 8.12
C VAL A 136 7.80 3.12 7.95
N ALA A 137 8.35 1.93 7.72
CA ALA A 137 9.77 1.69 7.57
C ALA A 137 10.23 1.73 6.10
N THR A 138 9.33 1.44 5.16
CA THR A 138 9.62 1.42 3.71
C THR A 138 8.35 1.56 2.89
N VAL A 139 8.50 2.02 1.65
CA VAL A 139 7.40 2.14 0.67
C VAL A 139 7.78 1.41 -0.61
N ILE A 140 6.80 0.73 -1.21
CA ILE A 140 6.88 0.12 -2.53
C ILE A 140 5.76 0.72 -3.38
N ALA A 141 6.13 1.35 -4.51
CA ALA A 141 5.17 1.93 -5.44
C ALA A 141 5.30 1.26 -6.82
N ILE A 142 4.22 0.61 -7.25
CA ILE A 142 4.17 -0.22 -8.45
C ILE A 142 3.36 0.51 -9.51
N SER A 143 3.92 0.68 -10.72
CA SER A 143 3.30 1.41 -11.85
C SER A 143 2.68 2.73 -11.42
N SER A 144 3.38 3.47 -10.53
CA SER A 144 2.82 4.64 -9.85
C SER A 144 2.63 5.83 -10.78
N GLN A 145 1.52 6.54 -10.60
CA GLN A 145 1.36 7.86 -11.18
C GLN A 145 2.25 8.90 -10.48
N LEU A 146 2.68 9.93 -11.23
CA LEU A 146 3.43 11.07 -10.70
C LEU A 146 2.53 12.04 -9.94
N ALA A 147 1.28 12.20 -10.40
CA ALA A 147 0.30 13.07 -9.74
C ALA A 147 0.03 12.56 -8.32
N GLY A 148 0.16 13.43 -7.33
CA GLY A 148 0.05 13.08 -5.92
C GLY A 148 1.36 12.56 -5.28
N ALA A 149 2.40 12.21 -6.06
CA ALA A 149 3.68 11.70 -5.52
C ALA A 149 4.75 12.80 -5.36
N GLN A 150 4.38 14.08 -5.40
CA GLN A 150 5.34 15.19 -5.37
C GLN A 150 6.15 15.28 -4.07
N VAL A 151 5.60 14.78 -2.97
CA VAL A 151 6.23 14.76 -1.64
C VAL A 151 7.30 13.68 -1.47
N VAL A 152 7.61 12.91 -2.52
CA VAL A 152 8.53 11.75 -2.43
C VAL A 152 9.92 12.10 -1.88
N GLY A 153 10.39 13.35 -2.06
CA GLY A 153 11.63 13.81 -1.48
C GLY A 153 11.64 13.81 0.05
N GLU A 154 10.46 13.94 0.67
CA GLU A 154 10.28 13.92 2.13
C GLU A 154 10.26 12.51 2.72
N LEU A 155 10.23 11.47 1.86
CA LEU A 155 10.19 10.08 2.32
C LEU A 155 11.53 9.64 2.95
N ALA A 156 12.65 10.18 2.48
CA ALA A 156 13.97 9.87 3.02
C ALA A 156 14.06 10.17 4.54
N PRO A 157 14.78 9.35 5.30
CA PRO A 157 15.62 8.21 4.90
C PRO A 157 14.90 6.86 4.77
N LYS A 158 13.58 6.83 4.65
CA LYS A 158 12.82 5.57 4.47
C LYS A 158 13.07 5.01 3.06
N PRO A 159 13.49 3.74 2.92
CA PRO A 159 13.73 3.12 1.63
C PRO A 159 12.48 3.12 0.72
N LEU A 160 12.69 3.45 -0.56
CA LEU A 160 11.67 3.43 -1.61
C LEU A 160 12.05 2.43 -2.70
N LEU A 161 11.16 1.49 -2.98
CA LEU A 161 11.22 0.64 -4.18
C LEU A 161 10.15 1.09 -5.17
N LEU A 162 10.58 1.40 -6.38
CA LEU A 162 9.71 1.64 -7.53
C LEU A 162 9.80 0.45 -8.46
N ILE A 163 8.65 -0.09 -8.89
CA ILE A 163 8.57 -1.16 -9.90
C ILE A 163 7.64 -0.66 -11.01
N HIS A 164 8.04 -0.78 -12.29
CA HIS A 164 7.19 -0.33 -13.39
C HIS A 164 7.33 -1.24 -14.60
N GLY A 165 6.22 -1.50 -15.29
CA GLY A 165 6.25 -2.23 -16.55
C GLY A 165 6.78 -1.34 -17.67
N ALA A 166 7.80 -1.81 -18.39
CA ALA A 166 8.41 -1.01 -19.47
C ALA A 166 7.49 -0.83 -20.69
N ALA A 167 6.43 -1.65 -20.81
CA ALA A 167 5.40 -1.55 -21.83
C ALA A 167 4.04 -1.06 -21.27
N ASP A 168 4.06 -0.31 -20.18
CA ASP A 168 2.86 0.29 -19.58
C ASP A 168 2.32 1.42 -20.49
N GLU A 169 1.13 1.18 -21.07
CA GLU A 169 0.42 2.11 -21.95
C GLU A 169 -0.58 3.00 -21.21
N ILE A 170 -0.84 2.74 -19.93
CA ILE A 170 -1.78 3.50 -19.08
C ILE A 170 -1.04 4.64 -18.37
N ILE A 171 0.08 4.30 -17.71
CA ILE A 171 0.97 5.26 -17.08
C ILE A 171 2.38 4.98 -17.60
N ALA A 172 2.93 5.92 -18.37
CA ALA A 172 4.26 5.74 -18.92
C ALA A 172 5.32 5.50 -17.83
N PRO A 173 6.30 4.58 -18.03
CA PRO A 173 7.39 4.31 -17.07
C PRO A 173 8.14 5.56 -16.64
N ARG A 174 8.13 6.58 -17.49
CA ARG A 174 8.66 7.92 -17.20
C ARG A 174 8.12 8.51 -15.90
N SER A 175 6.90 8.12 -15.49
CA SER A 175 6.31 8.52 -14.20
C SER A 175 7.17 8.05 -13.03
N SER A 176 7.51 6.75 -12.98
CA SER A 176 8.37 6.19 -11.93
C SER A 176 9.82 6.70 -12.03
N GLU A 177 10.35 6.95 -13.22
CA GLU A 177 11.67 7.56 -13.38
C GLU A 177 11.71 8.98 -12.79
N LEU A 178 10.66 9.78 -12.97
CA LEU A 178 10.55 11.12 -12.40
C LEU A 178 10.38 11.07 -10.87
N ILE A 179 9.61 10.12 -10.34
CA ILE A 179 9.50 9.88 -8.90
C ILE A 179 10.87 9.50 -8.34
N PHE A 180 11.57 8.55 -8.99
CA PHE A 180 12.91 8.13 -8.61
C PHE A 180 13.91 9.29 -8.60
N ALA A 181 13.90 10.13 -9.62
CA ALA A 181 14.81 11.28 -9.70
C ALA A 181 14.60 12.30 -8.57
N ARG A 182 13.38 12.40 -8.02
CA ARG A 182 13.03 13.33 -6.92
C ARG A 182 13.16 12.73 -5.54
N ALA A 183 13.13 11.38 -5.44
CA ALA A 183 13.25 10.69 -4.17
C ALA A 183 14.67 10.87 -3.58
N GLY A 184 14.76 10.93 -2.24
CA GLY A 184 16.03 10.80 -1.53
C GLY A 184 16.46 9.34 -1.38
N GLU A 185 17.72 9.15 -0.94
CA GLU A 185 18.24 7.80 -0.65
C GLU A 185 17.75 7.27 0.71
N PRO A 186 17.59 5.92 0.84
CA PRO A 186 17.86 4.87 -0.15
C PRO A 186 16.65 4.63 -1.07
N ARG A 187 16.92 4.46 -2.36
CA ARG A 187 15.88 4.24 -3.39
C ARG A 187 16.33 3.23 -4.45
N GLN A 188 15.38 2.53 -5.06
CA GLN A 188 15.62 1.59 -6.15
C GLN A 188 14.49 1.68 -7.17
N LEU A 189 14.82 1.52 -8.44
CA LEU A 189 13.85 1.45 -9.55
C LEU A 189 14.10 0.16 -10.35
N GLU A 190 13.03 -0.63 -10.52
CA GLU A 190 13.00 -1.84 -11.34
C GLU A 190 12.04 -1.63 -12.51
N LEU A 191 12.57 -1.65 -13.72
CA LEU A 191 11.78 -1.63 -14.96
C LEU A 191 11.65 -3.05 -15.50
N ILE A 192 10.42 -3.57 -15.56
CA ILE A 192 10.13 -4.92 -16.03
C ILE A 192 9.89 -4.89 -17.52
N ALA A 193 10.84 -5.43 -18.29
CA ALA A 193 10.76 -5.50 -19.75
C ALA A 193 9.48 -6.24 -20.19
N GLY A 194 8.71 -5.64 -21.10
CA GLY A 194 7.44 -6.18 -21.60
C GLY A 194 6.28 -6.15 -20.60
N GLY A 195 6.49 -5.65 -19.39
CA GLY A 195 5.43 -5.51 -18.39
C GLY A 195 4.43 -4.42 -18.78
N ASP A 196 3.14 -4.72 -18.69
CA ASP A 196 2.02 -3.79 -18.84
C ASP A 196 1.74 -3.05 -17.52
N HIS A 197 0.67 -2.23 -17.48
CA HIS A 197 0.26 -1.48 -16.27
C HIS A 197 -0.02 -2.35 -15.06
N ARG A 198 -0.58 -3.54 -15.26
CA ARG A 198 -0.91 -4.50 -14.20
C ARG A 198 0.19 -5.53 -13.97
N LEU A 199 1.27 -5.47 -14.76
CA LEU A 199 2.34 -6.46 -14.76
C LEU A 199 1.79 -7.88 -14.95
N SER A 200 0.82 -7.99 -15.87
CA SER A 200 0.17 -9.25 -16.23
C SER A 200 1.22 -10.27 -16.68
N GLY A 201 1.15 -11.49 -16.15
CA GLY A 201 2.17 -12.52 -16.42
C GLY A 201 3.44 -12.44 -15.55
N PHE A 202 3.66 -11.35 -14.79
CA PHE A 202 4.86 -11.17 -13.95
C PHE A 202 4.60 -11.38 -12.44
N GLY A 203 3.49 -12.02 -12.06
CA GLY A 203 3.08 -12.15 -10.67
C GLY A 203 4.11 -12.83 -9.77
N GLU A 204 4.82 -13.86 -10.24
CA GLU A 204 5.89 -14.53 -9.48
C GLU A 204 7.09 -13.59 -9.27
N ARG A 205 7.53 -12.91 -10.34
CA ARG A 205 8.63 -11.94 -10.26
C ARG A 205 8.31 -10.77 -9.33
N LEU A 206 7.07 -10.28 -9.35
CA LEU A 206 6.62 -9.25 -8.42
C LEU A 206 6.66 -9.73 -6.98
N LEU A 207 6.15 -10.92 -6.72
CA LEU A 207 6.14 -11.50 -5.38
C LEU A 207 7.56 -11.69 -4.84
N GLU A 208 8.49 -12.15 -5.68
CA GLU A 208 9.90 -12.29 -5.35
C GLU A 208 10.51 -10.92 -4.97
N LEU A 209 10.47 -9.94 -5.88
CA LEU A 209 11.03 -8.59 -5.66
C LEU A 209 10.48 -7.94 -4.38
N VAL A 210 9.15 -7.94 -4.23
CA VAL A 210 8.48 -7.35 -3.07
C VAL A 210 8.80 -8.13 -1.80
N GLY A 211 8.79 -9.45 -1.86
CA GLY A 211 9.08 -10.33 -0.72
C GLY A 211 10.52 -10.21 -0.20
N GLU A 212 11.50 -10.13 -1.08
CA GLU A 212 12.91 -9.88 -0.73
C GLU A 212 13.10 -8.49 -0.13
N TRP A 213 12.53 -7.47 -0.77
CA TRP A 213 12.58 -6.10 -0.25
C TRP A 213 12.00 -6.00 1.16
N LEU A 214 10.79 -6.52 1.37
CA LEU A 214 10.13 -6.48 2.67
C LEU A 214 10.90 -7.27 3.73
N SER A 215 11.43 -8.45 3.39
CA SER A 215 12.20 -9.27 4.32
C SER A 215 13.48 -8.58 4.80
N SER A 216 14.09 -7.73 3.97
CA SER A 216 15.32 -6.99 4.30
C SER A 216 15.07 -5.64 4.95
N ARG A 217 13.85 -5.08 4.86
CA ARG A 217 13.54 -3.72 5.30
C ARG A 217 12.54 -3.63 6.46
N LEU A 218 11.80 -4.68 6.76
CA LEU A 218 10.94 -4.82 7.94
C LEU A 218 11.59 -5.65 9.02
#